data_2ee28055dd0e815cc10fa362a2547fff
#
_entry.id   2ee28055dd0e815cc10fa362a2547fff
#
_cell.length_a   1.000
_cell.length_b   1.000
_cell.length_c   1.000
_cell.angle_alpha   90.00
_cell.angle_beta   90.00
_cell.angle_gamma   90.00
#
_symmetry.space_group_name_H-M   'P 1'
#
loop_
_entity.id
_entity.type
_entity.pdbx_description
1 polymer ?
#
loop_
_entity_poly.entity_id
_entity_poly.type
_entity_poly.pdbx_seq_one_letter_code
_entity_poly.pdbx_strand_id
1 'polypeptide(L)'
;MLEQGPAKRLMITVNETARWHGRSVYNALLELFRHKGLAGATVSRGIAGFTGHGMIHTINIVDLSSDLPVRIEIVDSAEAIERVLPDVYDMVDKGLVEVQDTTVIKFATGEKLAAPAAKKGELMRLIGKAKMLRVHIGENDKWEGEPLYEAIVKRAAQLDIAGATVYRGILGYGAHRRIHRHKSMTFSSDDPIMVAMVDEEEKINKMIGALESIVSGGCMIAISDVTVVRYVEHADEKQGAPAEAPRQ
;
A
#
# COMPACT_ATOMS: atom_id res chain seq x y z
N MET A 1 -2.90 1.31 21.58
CA MET A 1 -1.80 1.59 20.62
C MET A 1 -1.67 0.34 19.75
N LEU A 2 -1.46 0.48 18.45
CA LEU A 2 -1.28 -0.68 17.57
C LEU A 2 0.03 -1.39 17.93
N GLU A 3 -0.03 -2.70 18.15
CA GLU A 3 1.09 -3.55 18.54
C GLU A 3 1.40 -4.57 17.44
N GLN A 4 2.54 -5.25 17.53
CA GLN A 4 2.85 -6.39 16.67
C GLN A 4 1.88 -7.54 16.97
N GLY A 5 1.43 -8.24 15.92
CA GLY A 5 0.54 -9.39 16.06
C GLY A 5 -0.72 -9.32 15.21
N PRO A 6 -1.73 -10.12 15.53
CA PRO A 6 -3.00 -10.15 14.80
C PRO A 6 -3.69 -8.78 14.78
N ALA A 7 -4.17 -8.40 13.62
CA ALA A 7 -4.86 -7.12 13.41
C ALA A 7 -5.93 -7.26 12.32
N LYS A 8 -6.71 -6.22 12.12
CA LYS A 8 -7.66 -6.09 11.00
C LYS A 8 -7.21 -4.98 10.07
N ARG A 9 -7.40 -5.21 8.77
CA ARG A 9 -7.31 -4.18 7.74
C ARG A 9 -8.73 -3.80 7.32
N LEU A 10 -9.09 -2.55 7.53
CA LEU A 10 -10.30 -1.95 6.99
C LEU A 10 -9.94 -1.24 5.67
N MET A 11 -10.65 -1.55 4.61
CA MET A 11 -10.51 -0.91 3.32
C MET A 11 -11.86 -0.38 2.87
N ILE A 12 -11.92 0.89 2.51
CA ILE A 12 -13.13 1.57 2.06
C ILE A 12 -12.84 2.14 0.68
N THR A 13 -13.64 1.77 -0.30
CA THR A 13 -13.55 2.33 -1.65
C THR A 13 -14.84 3.11 -1.94
N VAL A 14 -14.68 4.39 -2.21
CA VAL A 14 -15.77 5.33 -2.55
C VAL A 14 -15.42 6.12 -3.80
N ASN A 15 -16.39 6.76 -4.41
CA ASN A 15 -16.13 7.72 -5.49
C ASN A 15 -15.57 9.04 -4.93
N GLU A 16 -14.69 9.69 -5.67
CA GLU A 16 -14.06 10.96 -5.27
C GLU A 16 -15.10 12.06 -5.02
N THR A 17 -16.19 12.05 -5.79
CA THR A 17 -17.29 13.00 -5.66
C THR A 17 -18.24 12.69 -4.51
N ALA A 18 -18.14 11.52 -3.86
CA ALA A 18 -18.99 11.15 -2.73
C ALA A 18 -18.94 12.20 -1.61
N ARG A 19 -20.13 12.55 -1.08
CA ARG A 19 -20.28 13.60 -0.05
C ARG A 19 -21.04 13.05 1.15
N TRP A 20 -20.60 13.51 2.33
CA TRP A 20 -21.27 13.34 3.60
C TRP A 20 -21.37 14.71 4.28
N HIS A 21 -22.59 15.18 4.54
CA HIS A 21 -22.86 16.54 5.04
C HIS A 21 -22.09 17.66 4.29
N GLY A 22 -22.08 17.58 2.94
CA GLY A 22 -21.43 18.54 2.07
C GLY A 22 -19.91 18.46 1.95
N ARG A 23 -19.26 17.55 2.74
CA ARG A 23 -17.81 17.32 2.72
C ARG A 23 -17.48 16.05 1.94
N SER A 24 -16.28 15.93 1.39
CA SER A 24 -15.84 14.65 0.80
C SER A 24 -15.87 13.54 1.85
N VAL A 25 -16.49 12.40 1.53
CA VAL A 25 -16.57 11.24 2.43
C VAL A 25 -15.18 10.81 2.91
N TYR A 26 -14.20 10.65 2.00
CA TYR A 26 -12.86 10.22 2.38
C TYR A 26 -12.16 11.20 3.35
N ASN A 27 -12.37 12.53 3.21
CA ASN A 27 -11.84 13.50 4.16
C ASN A 27 -12.51 13.40 5.53
N ALA A 28 -13.85 13.23 5.55
CA ALA A 28 -14.61 13.10 6.78
C ALA A 28 -14.25 11.81 7.53
N LEU A 29 -14.12 10.69 6.81
CA LEU A 29 -13.64 9.42 7.37
C LEU A 29 -12.23 9.54 7.97
N LEU A 30 -11.30 10.19 7.27
CA LEU A 30 -9.94 10.36 7.79
C LEU A 30 -9.92 11.15 9.11
N GLU A 31 -10.72 12.21 9.20
CA GLU A 31 -10.86 12.98 10.43
C GLU A 31 -11.52 12.15 11.56
N LEU A 32 -12.56 11.38 11.24
CA LEU A 32 -13.19 10.44 12.17
C LEU A 32 -12.16 9.47 12.75
N PHE A 33 -11.38 8.78 11.91
CA PHE A 33 -10.40 7.80 12.33
C PHE A 33 -9.32 8.41 13.22
N ARG A 34 -8.84 9.60 12.88
CA ARG A 34 -7.90 10.36 13.72
C ARG A 34 -8.50 10.70 15.08
N HIS A 35 -9.76 11.15 15.14
CA HIS A 35 -10.46 11.47 16.39
C HIS A 35 -10.73 10.25 17.25
N LYS A 36 -11.08 9.12 16.64
CA LYS A 36 -11.29 7.84 17.31
C LYS A 36 -9.98 7.17 17.75
N GLY A 37 -8.82 7.76 17.41
CA GLY A 37 -7.51 7.35 17.89
C GLY A 37 -6.92 6.13 17.14
N LEU A 38 -7.35 5.85 15.89
CA LEU A 38 -6.75 4.80 15.09
C LEU A 38 -5.26 5.12 14.79
N ALA A 39 -4.47 4.07 14.62
CA ALA A 39 -3.01 4.16 14.49
C ALA A 39 -2.56 4.95 13.25
N GLY A 40 -3.28 4.82 12.13
CA GLY A 40 -3.00 5.54 10.90
C GLY A 40 -4.04 5.24 9.82
N ALA A 41 -4.09 6.08 8.79
CA ALA A 41 -4.88 5.84 7.60
C ALA A 41 -4.19 6.40 6.37
N THR A 42 -4.31 5.69 5.25
CA THR A 42 -3.79 6.10 3.94
C THR A 42 -4.93 6.20 2.94
N VAL A 43 -4.98 7.30 2.21
CA VAL A 43 -5.95 7.51 1.14
C VAL A 43 -5.20 7.52 -0.19
N SER A 44 -5.60 6.62 -1.10
CA SER A 44 -5.07 6.54 -2.46
C SER A 44 -6.18 6.77 -3.48
N ARG A 45 -5.83 7.31 -4.65
CA ARG A 45 -6.75 7.52 -5.78
C ARG A 45 -6.45 6.50 -6.87
N GLY A 46 -7.48 5.82 -7.38
CA GLY A 46 -7.36 5.04 -8.61
C GLY A 46 -7.21 5.95 -9.83
N ILE A 47 -6.58 5.44 -10.87
CA ILE A 47 -6.47 6.13 -12.17
C ILE A 47 -7.54 5.68 -13.16
N ALA A 48 -8.21 4.58 -12.87
CA ALA A 48 -9.38 4.08 -13.57
C ALA A 48 -10.18 3.14 -12.67
N GLY A 49 -11.46 2.98 -12.93
CA GLY A 49 -12.32 2.03 -12.22
C GLY A 49 -13.77 2.13 -12.65
N PHE A 50 -14.59 1.25 -12.12
CA PHE A 50 -16.05 1.36 -12.22
C PHE A 50 -16.68 1.00 -10.87
N THR A 51 -17.83 1.58 -10.61
CA THR A 51 -18.68 1.27 -9.47
C THR A 51 -20.05 0.80 -9.98
N GLY A 52 -20.88 0.23 -9.14
CA GLY A 52 -22.09 -0.55 -9.41
C GLY A 52 -23.05 -0.14 -10.55
N HIS A 53 -22.78 0.93 -11.27
CA HIS A 53 -23.58 1.39 -12.43
C HIS A 53 -22.93 1.16 -13.79
N GLY A 54 -21.80 0.41 -13.85
CA GLY A 54 -21.19 -0.03 -15.11
C GLY A 54 -20.45 1.02 -15.92
N MET A 55 -20.43 2.30 -15.55
CA MET A 55 -19.60 3.29 -16.21
C MET A 55 -18.14 3.19 -15.78
N ILE A 56 -17.26 3.04 -16.75
CA ILE A 56 -15.81 3.06 -16.51
C ILE A 56 -15.35 4.52 -16.46
N HIS A 57 -14.79 4.90 -15.32
CA HIS A 57 -14.14 6.18 -15.11
C HIS A 57 -12.63 6.02 -15.31
N THR A 58 -12.02 6.89 -16.08
CA THR A 58 -10.57 6.89 -16.36
C THR A 58 -10.05 8.31 -16.42
N ILE A 59 -8.77 8.50 -16.11
CA ILE A 59 -8.10 9.78 -16.33
C ILE A 59 -7.89 9.94 -17.84
N ASN A 60 -8.80 10.66 -18.49
CA ASN A 60 -8.56 11.20 -19.83
C ASN A 60 -8.05 12.64 -19.71
N ILE A 61 -7.02 12.98 -20.49
CA ILE A 61 -6.35 14.30 -20.49
C ILE A 61 -7.32 15.47 -20.74
N VAL A 62 -8.53 15.19 -21.22
CA VAL A 62 -9.54 16.19 -21.60
C VAL A 62 -10.68 16.30 -20.56
N ASP A 63 -10.84 15.36 -19.63
CA ASP A 63 -11.97 15.34 -18.70
C ASP A 63 -11.50 15.61 -17.27
N LEU A 64 -11.52 16.87 -16.87
CA LEU A 64 -11.17 17.37 -15.52
C LEU A 64 -12.16 16.91 -14.42
N SER A 65 -13.21 16.16 -14.76
CA SER A 65 -14.29 15.74 -13.87
C SER A 65 -14.44 14.22 -13.76
N SER A 66 -13.34 13.46 -13.83
CA SER A 66 -13.41 12.02 -13.65
C SER A 66 -13.72 11.69 -12.18
N ASP A 67 -14.86 11.04 -11.93
CA ASP A 67 -15.26 10.51 -10.63
C ASP A 67 -14.49 9.21 -10.35
N LEU A 68 -13.22 9.36 -9.97
CA LEU A 68 -12.30 8.26 -9.77
C LEU A 68 -12.55 7.55 -8.42
N PRO A 69 -12.28 6.24 -8.34
CA PRO A 69 -12.34 5.54 -7.07
C PRO A 69 -11.23 6.04 -6.12
N VAL A 70 -11.63 6.34 -4.89
CA VAL A 70 -10.74 6.68 -3.79
C VAL A 70 -10.79 5.54 -2.78
N ARG A 71 -9.63 5.04 -2.39
CA ARG A 71 -9.46 3.98 -1.40
C ARG A 71 -8.88 4.54 -0.12
N ILE A 72 -9.54 4.26 0.99
CA ILE A 72 -9.05 4.53 2.34
C ILE A 72 -8.63 3.18 2.94
N GLU A 73 -7.41 3.08 3.43
CA GLU A 73 -6.87 1.87 4.06
C GLU A 73 -6.40 2.19 5.49
N ILE A 74 -6.81 1.35 6.43
CA ILE A 74 -6.44 1.41 7.85
C ILE A 74 -6.05 0.00 8.29
N VAL A 75 -4.98 -0.09 9.11
CA VAL A 75 -4.64 -1.31 9.86
C VAL A 75 -4.63 -0.97 11.33
N ASP A 76 -5.41 -1.70 12.11
CA ASP A 76 -5.50 -1.51 13.57
C ASP A 76 -5.95 -2.81 14.24
N SER A 77 -6.04 -2.81 15.59
CA SER A 77 -6.59 -3.92 16.34
C SER A 77 -8.04 -4.22 15.93
N ALA A 78 -8.49 -5.46 16.15
CA ALA A 78 -9.87 -5.85 15.85
C ALA A 78 -10.88 -4.94 16.55
N GLU A 79 -10.66 -4.65 17.83
CA GLU A 79 -11.54 -3.80 18.65
C GLU A 79 -11.58 -2.35 18.15
N ALA A 80 -10.46 -1.81 17.65
CA ALA A 80 -10.40 -0.46 17.09
C ALA A 80 -11.19 -0.38 15.78
N ILE A 81 -11.06 -1.39 14.92
CA ILE A 81 -11.81 -1.47 13.66
C ILE A 81 -13.30 -1.64 13.93
N GLU A 82 -13.68 -2.59 14.79
CA GLU A 82 -15.10 -2.84 15.14
C GLU A 82 -15.77 -1.59 15.72
N ARG A 83 -15.06 -0.84 16.56
CA ARG A 83 -15.57 0.40 17.16
C ARG A 83 -15.92 1.48 16.16
N VAL A 84 -15.27 1.53 14.99
CA VAL A 84 -15.51 2.58 13.98
C VAL A 84 -16.46 2.14 12.87
N LEU A 85 -16.74 0.85 12.71
CA LEU A 85 -17.62 0.34 11.66
C LEU A 85 -19.02 0.97 11.64
N PRO A 86 -19.72 1.19 12.79
CA PRO A 86 -21.02 1.85 12.77
C PRO A 86 -20.97 3.25 12.16
N ASP A 87 -19.95 4.06 12.51
CA ASP A 87 -19.78 5.39 11.94
C ASP A 87 -19.45 5.32 10.43
N VAL A 88 -18.66 4.32 10.01
CA VAL A 88 -18.32 4.10 8.60
C VAL A 88 -19.59 3.77 7.79
N TYR A 89 -20.48 2.92 8.32
CA TYR A 89 -21.73 2.57 7.66
C TYR A 89 -22.68 3.77 7.53
N ASP A 90 -22.70 4.66 8.51
CA ASP A 90 -23.47 5.91 8.45
C ASP A 90 -22.94 6.88 7.38
N MET A 91 -21.63 6.89 7.19
CA MET A 91 -20.96 7.85 6.30
C MET A 91 -20.83 7.37 4.84
N VAL A 92 -20.94 6.07 4.57
CA VAL A 92 -20.70 5.45 3.26
C VAL A 92 -22.01 4.91 2.68
N ASP A 93 -22.77 5.77 2.01
CA ASP A 93 -24.03 5.36 1.33
C ASP A 93 -23.76 4.50 0.09
N LYS A 94 -22.66 4.78 -0.65
CA LYS A 94 -22.26 4.09 -1.88
C LYS A 94 -20.78 3.83 -1.86
N GLY A 95 -20.39 2.56 -2.02
CA GLY A 95 -19.00 2.15 -2.01
C GLY A 95 -18.86 0.71 -1.55
N LEU A 96 -17.63 0.30 -1.34
CA LEU A 96 -17.27 -1.01 -0.82
C LEU A 96 -16.55 -0.82 0.51
N VAL A 97 -16.99 -1.55 1.54
CA VAL A 97 -16.33 -1.61 2.84
C VAL A 97 -15.89 -3.06 3.06
N GLU A 98 -14.60 -3.26 3.23
CA GLU A 98 -14.00 -4.59 3.41
C GLU A 98 -13.19 -4.64 4.70
N VAL A 99 -13.33 -5.73 5.44
CA VAL A 99 -12.46 -6.04 6.59
C VAL A 99 -11.74 -7.35 6.32
N GLN A 100 -10.42 -7.33 6.47
CA GLN A 100 -9.58 -8.49 6.24
C GLN A 100 -8.65 -8.73 7.44
N ASP A 101 -8.42 -10.00 7.78
CA ASP A 101 -7.39 -10.36 8.75
C ASP A 101 -6.00 -10.00 8.20
N THR A 102 -5.17 -9.49 9.08
CA THR A 102 -3.78 -9.15 8.77
C THR A 102 -2.92 -9.36 10.02
N THR A 103 -1.61 -9.33 9.84
CA THR A 103 -0.66 -9.35 10.95
C THR A 103 0.28 -8.17 10.84
N VAL A 104 0.36 -7.39 11.89
CA VAL A 104 1.34 -6.29 12.01
C VAL A 104 2.67 -6.90 12.42
N ILE A 105 3.67 -6.79 11.54
CA ILE A 105 5.03 -7.29 11.79
C ILE A 105 5.85 -6.24 12.52
N LYS A 106 5.67 -4.96 12.18
CA LYS A 106 6.33 -3.83 12.83
C LYS A 106 5.45 -2.59 12.78
N PHE A 107 5.32 -1.95 13.92
CA PHE A 107 4.76 -0.60 14.01
C PHE A 107 5.73 0.22 14.86
N ALA A 108 6.43 1.18 14.25
CA ALA A 108 7.46 1.96 14.90
C ALA A 108 7.07 3.44 14.93
N THR A 109 7.16 4.02 16.11
CA THR A 109 6.89 5.44 16.39
C THR A 109 8.17 6.27 16.49
N GLY A 110 9.30 5.78 15.95
CA GLY A 110 10.57 6.52 15.87
C GLY A 110 11.77 5.93 16.64
N GLU A 111 11.66 4.78 17.30
CA GLU A 111 12.77 4.12 18.01
C GLU A 111 13.22 2.82 17.34
N LYS A 112 14.55 2.52 17.39
CA LYS A 112 15.17 1.35 16.71
C LYS A 112 14.90 0.02 17.44
N LEU A 113 14.57 -1.02 16.66
CA LEU A 113 14.46 -2.42 17.12
C LEU A 113 15.44 -3.33 16.33
N ALA A 114 15.95 -4.41 16.94
CA ALA A 114 17.01 -5.29 16.38
C ALA A 114 16.47 -6.50 15.61
N ALA A 115 17.24 -7.02 14.65
CA ALA A 115 16.84 -7.97 13.59
C ALA A 115 17.33 -9.44 13.75
N PRO A 116 16.59 -10.44 13.25
CA PRO A 116 17.07 -11.84 13.08
C PRO A 116 17.52 -12.16 11.64
N ALA A 117 18.36 -13.22 11.46
CA ALA A 117 19.09 -13.55 10.25
C ALA A 117 18.38 -14.52 9.27
N ALA A 118 18.57 -14.37 7.94
CA ALA A 118 17.87 -15.08 6.85
C ALA A 118 18.75 -16.08 6.04
N LYS A 119 18.12 -17.09 5.39
CA LYS A 119 18.72 -18.13 4.51
C LYS A 119 18.18 -18.06 3.07
N LYS A 120 18.94 -18.55 2.08
CA LYS A 120 18.80 -18.38 0.61
C LYS A 120 18.13 -19.58 -0.10
N GLY A 121 17.28 -19.40 -1.13
CA GLY A 121 16.59 -20.46 -1.90
C GLY A 121 15.99 -20.02 -3.27
N GLU A 122 15.56 -20.94 -4.12
CA GLU A 122 15.39 -20.95 -5.58
C GLU A 122 14.09 -20.35 -6.16
N LEU A 123 14.13 -20.01 -7.47
CA LEU A 123 13.02 -19.49 -8.29
C LEU A 123 11.90 -20.52 -8.52
N MET A 124 10.66 -20.16 -8.16
CA MET A 124 9.46 -20.96 -8.46
C MET A 124 8.30 -20.12 -9.01
N ARG A 125 7.45 -20.73 -9.83
CA ARG A 125 6.20 -20.14 -10.35
C ARG A 125 5.22 -19.91 -9.20
N LEU A 126 4.91 -18.66 -8.91
CA LEU A 126 3.99 -18.28 -7.86
C LEU A 126 2.53 -18.56 -8.28
N ILE A 127 1.98 -19.70 -7.87
CA ILE A 127 0.56 -20.04 -8.04
C ILE A 127 0.06 -20.70 -6.75
N GLY A 128 -1.05 -20.21 -6.20
CA GLY A 128 -1.65 -20.74 -4.97
C GLY A 128 -1.47 -19.82 -3.76
N LYS A 129 -1.23 -20.41 -2.59
CA LYS A 129 -1.09 -19.64 -1.34
C LYS A 129 0.19 -18.81 -1.34
N ALA A 130 0.04 -17.54 -1.07
CA ALA A 130 1.12 -16.56 -0.99
C ALA A 130 0.88 -15.57 0.16
N LYS A 131 1.87 -14.74 0.44
CA LYS A 131 1.77 -13.64 1.40
C LYS A 131 1.86 -12.30 0.68
N MET A 132 1.04 -11.37 1.09
CA MET A 132 1.15 -9.97 0.69
C MET A 132 1.77 -9.16 1.82
N LEU A 133 2.92 -8.57 1.55
CA LEU A 133 3.62 -7.65 2.43
C LEU A 133 3.31 -6.20 2.04
N ARG A 134 2.96 -5.37 3.01
CA ARG A 134 2.76 -3.93 2.84
C ARG A 134 3.65 -3.17 3.79
N VAL A 135 4.34 -2.17 3.25
CA VAL A 135 5.22 -1.28 4.01
C VAL A 135 4.70 0.14 3.83
N HIS A 136 4.22 0.74 4.92
CA HIS A 136 3.72 2.12 4.95
C HIS A 136 4.78 3.03 5.56
N ILE A 137 5.21 4.04 4.81
CA ILE A 137 6.28 4.99 5.13
C ILE A 137 5.90 6.39 4.67
N GLY A 138 6.70 7.40 5.01
CA GLY A 138 6.61 8.75 4.45
C GLY A 138 7.40 8.89 3.15
N GLU A 139 7.00 9.83 2.28
CA GLU A 139 7.73 10.11 1.03
C GLU A 139 9.13 10.65 1.30
N ASN A 140 9.29 11.40 2.38
CA ASN A 140 10.59 12.01 2.75
C ASN A 140 11.51 11.06 3.52
N ASP A 141 11.05 9.84 3.86
CA ASP A 141 11.89 8.85 4.51
C ASP A 141 13.06 8.45 3.61
N LYS A 142 14.26 8.36 4.19
CA LYS A 142 15.48 8.06 3.48
C LYS A 142 16.27 6.92 4.13
N TRP A 143 16.97 6.17 3.30
CA TRP A 143 17.98 5.20 3.70
C TRP A 143 19.26 5.46 2.91
N GLU A 144 20.38 5.67 3.61
CA GLU A 144 21.70 5.99 3.01
C GLU A 144 21.68 7.12 1.96
N GLY A 145 20.77 8.10 2.16
CA GLY A 145 20.65 9.28 1.30
C GLY A 145 19.68 9.13 0.11
N GLU A 146 19.22 7.92 -0.21
CA GLU A 146 18.20 7.70 -1.24
C GLU A 146 16.77 7.60 -0.64
N PRO A 147 15.71 7.81 -1.44
CA PRO A 147 14.35 7.61 -0.99
C PRO A 147 14.12 6.18 -0.48
N LEU A 148 13.54 6.04 0.71
CA LEU A 148 13.38 4.73 1.36
C LEU A 148 12.55 3.75 0.53
N TYR A 149 11.50 4.22 -0.17
CA TYR A 149 10.69 3.35 -1.03
C TYR A 149 11.49 2.78 -2.21
N GLU A 150 12.46 3.53 -2.77
CA GLU A 150 13.34 3.02 -3.82
C GLU A 150 14.31 1.97 -3.29
N ALA A 151 14.89 2.21 -2.12
CA ALA A 151 15.75 1.23 -1.45
C ALA A 151 15.00 -0.09 -1.18
N ILE A 152 13.74 -0.01 -0.74
CA ILE A 152 12.87 -1.17 -0.52
C ILE A 152 12.64 -1.93 -1.84
N VAL A 153 12.30 -1.24 -2.93
CA VAL A 153 12.07 -1.88 -4.25
C VAL A 153 13.35 -2.52 -4.78
N LYS A 154 14.50 -1.85 -4.69
CA LYS A 154 15.80 -2.43 -5.06
C LYS A 154 16.11 -3.68 -4.25
N ARG A 155 15.83 -3.65 -2.96
CA ARG A 155 16.05 -4.80 -2.08
C ARG A 155 15.11 -5.96 -2.42
N ALA A 156 13.86 -5.69 -2.74
CA ALA A 156 12.91 -6.70 -3.23
C ALA A 156 13.42 -7.37 -4.51
N ALA A 157 13.90 -6.60 -5.49
CA ALA A 157 14.49 -7.13 -6.71
C ALA A 157 15.75 -8.00 -6.43
N GLN A 158 16.63 -7.59 -5.52
CA GLN A 158 17.79 -8.39 -5.11
C GLN A 158 17.45 -9.72 -4.43
N LEU A 159 16.26 -9.80 -3.83
CA LEU A 159 15.74 -11.01 -3.18
C LEU A 159 14.83 -11.84 -4.09
N ASP A 160 14.80 -11.54 -5.40
CA ASP A 160 13.94 -12.20 -6.39
C ASP A 160 12.46 -12.24 -5.98
N ILE A 161 11.97 -11.17 -5.36
CA ILE A 161 10.53 -11.01 -5.11
C ILE A 161 9.82 -10.86 -6.46
N ALA A 162 8.72 -11.61 -6.66
CA ALA A 162 7.98 -11.66 -7.92
C ALA A 162 7.52 -10.29 -8.44
N GLY A 163 7.28 -9.33 -7.55
CA GLY A 163 6.99 -7.95 -7.91
C GLY A 163 6.79 -7.06 -6.70
N ALA A 164 7.07 -5.78 -6.88
CA ALA A 164 6.80 -4.73 -5.91
C ALA A 164 6.11 -3.55 -6.59
N THR A 165 5.08 -3.01 -5.95
CA THR A 165 4.36 -1.82 -6.45
C THR A 165 4.39 -0.75 -5.38
N VAL A 166 4.76 0.47 -5.78
CA VAL A 166 4.75 1.65 -4.92
C VAL A 166 3.48 2.44 -5.19
N TYR A 167 2.74 2.72 -4.14
CA TYR A 167 1.57 3.59 -4.17
C TYR A 167 1.87 4.87 -3.42
N ARG A 168 1.58 6.02 -4.05
CA ARG A 168 1.58 7.31 -3.37
C ARG A 168 0.16 7.64 -2.93
N GLY A 169 -0.03 7.87 -1.63
CA GLY A 169 -1.30 8.36 -1.10
C GLY A 169 -1.48 9.85 -1.40
N ILE A 170 -2.71 10.27 -1.58
CA ILE A 170 -3.08 11.69 -1.73
C ILE A 170 -3.39 12.36 -0.40
N LEU A 171 -3.58 11.56 0.64
CA LEU A 171 -3.95 11.97 1.97
C LEU A 171 -3.67 10.84 2.96
N GLY A 172 -3.25 11.16 4.16
CA GLY A 172 -3.07 10.16 5.21
C GLY A 172 -2.57 10.77 6.52
N TYR A 173 -2.48 9.94 7.54
CA TYR A 173 -1.76 10.23 8.77
C TYR A 173 -1.14 8.93 9.30
N GLY A 174 -0.04 9.05 10.01
CA GLY A 174 0.66 7.94 10.65
C GLY A 174 0.82 8.13 12.15
N ALA A 175 1.85 7.51 12.72
CA ALA A 175 2.14 7.48 14.16
C ALA A 175 2.15 8.87 14.84
N HIS A 176 2.52 9.91 14.13
CA HIS A 176 2.54 11.30 14.65
C HIS A 176 1.18 12.00 14.58
N ARG A 177 0.11 11.33 14.14
CA ARG A 177 -1.27 11.87 14.04
C ARG A 177 -1.41 13.19 13.28
N ARG A 178 -0.41 13.59 12.48
CA ARG A 178 -0.48 14.75 11.58
C ARG A 178 -1.08 14.29 10.25
N ILE A 179 -2.10 15.01 9.77
CA ILE A 179 -2.69 14.75 8.47
C ILE A 179 -1.79 15.39 7.42
N HIS A 180 -1.22 14.55 6.55
CA HIS A 180 -0.45 14.95 5.39
C HIS A 180 -1.40 15.01 4.18
N ARG A 181 -1.44 16.16 3.48
CA ARG A 181 -2.24 16.37 2.27
C ARG A 181 -1.31 16.72 1.13
N HIS A 182 -1.49 16.06 0.01
CA HIS A 182 -0.86 16.49 -1.22
C HIS A 182 -1.35 17.90 -1.58
N LYS A 183 -0.43 18.88 -1.61
CA LYS A 183 -0.70 20.23 -2.11
C LYS A 183 -0.01 20.37 -3.46
N SER A 184 -0.77 20.51 -4.52
CA SER A 184 -0.31 20.63 -5.91
C SER A 184 0.75 21.73 -6.18
N MET A 185 1.08 22.58 -5.21
CA MET A 185 1.97 23.74 -5.40
C MET A 185 3.03 23.91 -4.32
N THR A 186 3.28 22.93 -3.44
CA THR A 186 4.34 23.05 -2.43
C THR A 186 5.33 21.90 -2.58
N PHE A 187 6.62 22.23 -2.73
CA PHE A 187 7.77 21.30 -2.87
C PHE A 187 8.09 20.46 -1.63
N SER A 188 7.22 20.40 -0.63
CA SER A 188 7.45 19.67 0.63
C SER A 188 6.15 19.05 1.16
N SER A 189 5.55 18.12 0.43
CA SER A 189 4.53 17.23 0.97
C SER A 189 5.24 15.95 1.40
N ASP A 190 5.06 15.55 2.65
CA ASP A 190 5.43 14.22 3.14
C ASP A 190 4.24 13.30 2.89
N ASP A 191 4.04 12.92 1.62
CA ASP A 191 2.91 12.09 1.23
C ASP A 191 3.09 10.65 1.74
N PRO A 192 2.00 9.98 2.15
CA PRO A 192 2.11 8.58 2.57
C PRO A 192 2.45 7.69 1.37
N ILE A 193 3.46 6.86 1.53
CA ILE A 193 3.89 5.86 0.55
C ILE A 193 3.56 4.47 1.08
N MET A 194 3.00 3.61 0.23
CA MET A 194 2.83 2.19 0.50
C MET A 194 3.55 1.37 -0.56
N VAL A 195 4.48 0.52 -0.14
CA VAL A 195 5.10 -0.48 -1.00
C VAL A 195 4.42 -1.82 -0.74
N ALA A 196 3.82 -2.41 -1.77
CA ALA A 196 3.14 -3.70 -1.70
C ALA A 196 3.90 -4.75 -2.52
N MET A 197 4.06 -5.95 -1.97
CA MET A 197 4.74 -7.09 -2.57
C MET A 197 3.92 -8.35 -2.33
N VAL A 198 3.93 -9.28 -3.31
CA VAL A 198 3.31 -10.61 -3.15
C VAL A 198 4.32 -11.66 -3.58
N ASP A 199 4.57 -12.63 -2.70
CA ASP A 199 5.42 -13.79 -3.00
C ASP A 199 5.11 -14.94 -2.03
N GLU A 200 5.83 -16.05 -2.17
CA GLU A 200 5.81 -17.15 -1.22
C GLU A 200 6.25 -16.69 0.17
N GLU A 201 5.72 -17.37 1.18
CA GLU A 201 5.98 -17.02 2.59
C GLU A 201 7.48 -16.96 2.93
N GLU A 202 8.28 -17.87 2.37
CA GLU A 202 9.73 -17.89 2.64
C GLU A 202 10.44 -16.64 2.11
N LYS A 203 10.11 -16.19 0.88
CA LYS A 203 10.68 -14.98 0.28
C LYS A 203 10.22 -13.73 1.02
N ILE A 204 8.94 -13.66 1.37
CA ILE A 204 8.40 -12.55 2.17
C ILE A 204 9.08 -12.47 3.52
N ASN A 205 9.34 -13.59 4.20
CA ASN A 205 10.06 -13.60 5.47
C ASN A 205 11.52 -13.12 5.32
N LYS A 206 12.20 -13.48 4.21
CA LYS A 206 13.53 -12.93 3.89
C LYS A 206 13.48 -11.41 3.69
N MET A 207 12.44 -10.92 2.99
CA MET A 207 12.26 -9.48 2.79
C MET A 207 11.98 -8.75 4.11
N ILE A 208 11.16 -9.31 5.00
CA ILE A 208 10.91 -8.74 6.34
C ILE A 208 12.24 -8.60 7.11
N GLY A 209 13.07 -9.66 7.15
CA GLY A 209 14.38 -9.58 7.78
C GLY A 209 15.31 -8.52 7.17
N ALA A 210 15.25 -8.32 5.86
CA ALA A 210 16.00 -7.24 5.19
C ALA A 210 15.45 -5.83 5.54
N LEU A 211 14.13 -5.69 5.65
CA LEU A 211 13.50 -4.40 6.01
C LEU A 211 13.91 -3.93 7.42
N GLU A 212 14.15 -4.83 8.35
CA GLU A 212 14.57 -4.46 9.70
C GLU A 212 15.89 -3.65 9.73
N SER A 213 16.77 -3.88 8.75
CA SER A 213 18.02 -3.14 8.60
C SER A 213 17.87 -1.82 7.85
N ILE A 214 16.85 -1.69 7.02
CA ILE A 214 16.62 -0.53 6.14
C ILE A 214 15.69 0.48 6.80
N VAL A 215 14.65 -0.01 7.50
CA VAL A 215 13.59 0.83 8.07
C VAL A 215 13.90 1.14 9.53
N SER A 216 14.31 2.37 9.83
CA SER A 216 14.75 2.76 11.17
C SER A 216 13.66 3.30 12.09
N GLY A 217 12.47 3.65 11.58
CA GLY A 217 11.37 4.17 12.42
C GLY A 217 10.25 4.80 11.59
N GLY A 218 9.15 5.17 12.25
CA GLY A 218 8.01 5.86 11.60
C GLY A 218 7.26 5.04 10.54
N CYS A 219 7.35 3.71 10.56
CA CYS A 219 6.75 2.83 9.57
C CYS A 219 5.73 1.87 10.17
N MET A 220 4.87 1.32 9.30
CA MET A 220 4.06 0.14 9.59
C MET A 220 4.36 -0.93 8.54
N ILE A 221 4.65 -2.15 8.99
CA ILE A 221 4.83 -3.32 8.14
C ILE A 221 3.74 -4.33 8.50
N ALA A 222 2.93 -4.72 7.51
CA ALA A 222 1.82 -5.64 7.69
C ALA A 222 1.86 -6.75 6.64
N ILE A 223 1.44 -7.96 7.03
CA ILE A 223 1.37 -9.14 6.17
C ILE A 223 -0.04 -9.71 6.20
N SER A 224 -0.51 -10.22 5.06
CA SER A 224 -1.78 -10.94 4.95
C SER A 224 -1.68 -12.11 3.99
N ASP A 225 -2.50 -13.13 4.22
CA ASP A 225 -2.64 -14.24 3.29
C ASP A 225 -3.35 -13.81 2.01
N VAL A 226 -2.85 -14.31 0.88
CA VAL A 226 -3.47 -14.12 -0.44
C VAL A 226 -3.38 -15.42 -1.24
N THR A 227 -4.26 -15.56 -2.24
CA THR A 227 -4.17 -16.64 -3.22
C THR A 227 -3.82 -16.05 -4.57
N VAL A 228 -2.68 -16.43 -5.12
CA VAL A 228 -2.26 -16.04 -6.48
C VAL A 228 -2.91 -16.98 -7.47
N VAL A 229 -3.74 -16.45 -8.37
CA VAL A 229 -4.44 -17.21 -9.40
C VAL A 229 -3.55 -17.40 -10.63
N ARG A 230 -2.77 -16.39 -10.99
CA ARG A 230 -1.85 -16.43 -12.12
C ARG A 230 -0.72 -15.42 -11.94
N TYR A 231 0.49 -15.86 -12.15
CA TYR A 231 1.68 -15.04 -12.36
C TYR A 231 2.34 -15.43 -13.67
N VAL A 232 2.65 -14.46 -14.51
CA VAL A 232 3.34 -14.67 -15.80
C VAL A 232 4.59 -13.80 -15.78
N GLU A 233 5.74 -14.44 -15.76
CA GLU A 233 7.02 -13.81 -15.98
C GLU A 233 7.19 -13.56 -17.48
N HIS A 234 7.57 -12.36 -17.89
CA HIS A 234 7.99 -12.10 -19.25
C HIS A 234 9.32 -12.87 -19.47
N ALA A 235 9.31 -13.87 -20.32
CA ALA A 235 10.57 -14.43 -20.84
C ALA A 235 11.33 -13.29 -21.51
N ASP A 236 12.58 -13.03 -21.07
CA ASP A 236 13.46 -12.10 -21.75
C ASP A 236 13.46 -12.46 -23.24
N GLU A 237 12.99 -11.55 -24.10
CA GLU A 237 13.25 -11.60 -25.52
C GLU A 237 14.78 -11.50 -25.67
N LYS A 238 15.42 -12.64 -25.82
CA LYS A 238 16.81 -12.68 -26.29
C LYS A 238 16.83 -11.86 -27.57
N GLN A 239 17.46 -10.70 -27.52
CA GLN A 239 17.73 -9.88 -28.68
C GLN A 239 18.34 -10.78 -29.78
N GLY A 240 17.51 -11.10 -30.76
CA GLY A 240 17.94 -11.77 -31.97
C GLY A 240 18.97 -10.89 -32.66
N ALA A 241 20.18 -11.40 -32.80
CA ALA A 241 21.21 -10.77 -33.61
C ALA A 241 20.65 -10.47 -35.00
N PRO A 242 20.93 -9.27 -35.56
CA PRO A 242 20.48 -8.96 -36.92
C PRO A 242 21.11 -9.95 -37.90
N ALA A 243 20.26 -10.64 -38.70
CA ALA A 243 20.70 -11.51 -39.77
C ALA A 243 21.51 -10.67 -40.77
N GLU A 244 22.76 -11.09 -41.01
CA GLU A 244 23.58 -10.55 -42.10
C GLU A 244 22.86 -10.74 -43.42
N ALA A 245 22.63 -9.64 -44.13
CA ALA A 245 22.14 -9.67 -45.51
C ALA A 245 23.19 -10.28 -46.44
N PRO A 246 22.82 -11.16 -47.40
CA PRO A 246 23.76 -11.71 -48.33
C PRO A 246 24.25 -10.62 -49.30
N ARG A 247 25.58 -10.47 -49.40
CA ARG A 247 26.24 -9.66 -50.45
C ARG A 247 26.04 -10.32 -51.80
N GLN A 248 25.40 -9.61 -52.72
CA GLN A 248 25.60 -9.78 -54.15
C GLN A 248 26.48 -8.67 -54.69
#